data_a28c55a27c0a5ed123b1326aadc466d8
#
_entry.id   a28c55a27c0a5ed123b1326aadc466d8
#
_cell.length_a   1.000
_cell.length_b   1.000
_cell.length_c   1.000
_cell.angle_alpha   90.00
_cell.angle_beta   90.00
_cell.angle_gamma   90.00
#
_symmetry.space_group_name_H-M   'P 1'
#
loop_
_entity.id
_entity.type
_entity.pdbx_description
1 polymer ?
#
loop_
_entity_poly.entity_id
_entity_poly.type
_entity_poly.pdbx_seq_one_letter_code
_entity_poly.pdbx_strand_id
1 'polypeptide(L)' 'MLSTAYRLRLVGICKSIAAGQEVSLEDMIWAEKLSRANTTARGMLSSARRLKRDEDGSC' A
#
# COMPACT_ATOMS: atom_id res chain seq x y z
N MET A 1 -11.21 -10.38 7.30
CA MET A 1 -11.60 -8.99 7.56
C MET A 1 -10.46 -8.27 8.27
N LEU A 2 -10.14 -7.07 7.83
CA LEU A 2 -9.07 -6.30 8.45
C LEU A 2 -9.53 -5.63 9.74
N SER A 3 -8.68 -5.66 10.76
CA SER A 3 -8.96 -4.89 11.97
C SER A 3 -8.77 -3.41 11.67
N THR A 4 -9.38 -2.56 12.49
CA THR A 4 -9.26 -1.11 12.30
C THR A 4 -7.80 -0.67 12.37
N ALA A 5 -7.05 -1.21 13.31
CA ALA A 5 -5.63 -0.85 13.45
C ALA A 5 -4.83 -1.23 12.21
N TYR A 6 -5.06 -2.42 11.68
CA TYR A 6 -4.37 -2.87 10.48
C TYR A 6 -4.75 -2.03 9.27
N ARG A 7 -6.03 -1.72 9.17
CA ARG A 7 -6.52 -0.92 8.07
C ARG A 7 -5.91 0.48 8.07
N LEU A 8 -5.85 1.11 9.22
CA LEU A 8 -5.27 2.44 9.34
C LEU A 8 -3.78 2.43 8.98
N ARG A 9 -3.07 1.43 9.44
CA ARG A 9 -1.65 1.28 9.12
C ARG A 9 -1.46 1.09 7.62
N LEU A 10 -2.29 0.25 7.02
CA LEU A 10 -2.19 -0.02 5.59
C LEU A 10 -2.52 1.23 4.77
N VAL A 11 -3.54 1.97 5.17
CA VAL A 11 -3.90 3.23 4.49
C VAL A 11 -2.72 4.20 4.53
N GLY A 12 -2.05 4.31 5.67
CA GLY A 12 -0.87 5.16 5.79
C GLY A 12 0.23 4.76 4.84
N ILE A 13 0.50 3.46 4.75
CA ILE A 13 1.51 2.94 3.82
C ILE A 13 1.12 3.24 2.38
N CYS A 14 -0.13 3.00 2.04
CA CYS A 14 -0.61 3.25 0.67
C CYS A 14 -0.51 4.73 0.30
N LYS A 15 -0.84 5.62 1.22
CA LYS A 15 -0.70 7.05 0.98
C LYS A 15 0.75 7.45 0.73
N SER A 16 1.66 6.88 1.48
CA SER A 16 3.08 7.15 1.29
C SER A 16 3.55 6.68 -0.08
N ILE A 17 3.13 5.50 -0.50
CA ILE A 17 3.49 4.97 -1.81
C ILE A 17 2.93 5.89 -2.90
N ALA A 18 1.67 6.26 -2.80
CA ALA A 18 1.02 7.09 -3.81
C ALA A 18 1.65 8.48 -3.89
N ALA A 19 2.14 8.98 -2.76
CA ALA A 19 2.81 10.28 -2.73
C ALA A 19 4.27 10.22 -3.15
N GLY A 20 4.78 9.04 -3.43
CA GLY A 20 6.18 8.88 -3.81
C GLY A 20 7.16 8.96 -2.65
N GLN A 21 6.66 8.85 -1.44
CA GLN A 21 7.50 8.87 -0.25
C GLN A 21 8.08 7.50 0.03
N GLU A 22 9.23 7.51 0.70
CA GLU A 22 9.85 6.25 1.09
C GLU A 22 9.04 5.56 2.16
N VAL A 23 8.93 4.24 2.03
CA VAL A 23 8.28 3.39 3.03
C VAL A 23 9.36 2.46 3.56
N SER A 24 9.39 2.27 4.87
CA SER A 24 10.41 1.41 5.46
C SER A 24 10.25 -0.02 4.96
N LEU A 25 11.36 -0.74 4.95
CA LEU A 25 11.35 -2.12 4.49
C LEU A 25 10.41 -2.99 5.33
N GLU A 26 10.40 -2.75 6.64
CA GLU A 26 9.50 -3.48 7.52
C GLU A 26 8.05 -3.28 7.14
N ASP A 27 7.67 -2.04 6.85
CA ASP A 27 6.30 -1.73 6.47
C ASP A 27 5.95 -2.39 5.13
N MET A 28 6.87 -2.40 4.19
CA MET A 28 6.64 -3.04 2.90
C MET A 28 6.45 -4.55 3.06
N ILE A 29 7.29 -5.18 3.87
CA ILE A 29 7.17 -6.61 4.11
C ILE A 29 5.84 -6.93 4.78
N TRP A 30 5.48 -6.14 5.79
CA TRP A 30 4.22 -6.32 6.49
C TRP A 30 3.04 -6.19 5.53
N ALA A 31 3.05 -5.15 4.71
CA ALA A 31 1.96 -4.89 3.78
C ALA A 31 1.85 -6.01 2.74
N GLU A 32 2.97 -6.51 2.25
CA GLU A 32 2.95 -7.61 1.29
C GLU A 32 2.40 -8.89 1.90
N LYS A 33 2.81 -9.21 3.12
CA LYS A 33 2.27 -10.38 3.80
C LYS A 33 0.77 -10.24 4.00
N LEU A 34 0.32 -9.07 4.39
CA LEU A 34 -1.10 -8.82 4.59
C LEU A 34 -1.85 -8.95 3.26
N SER A 35 -1.28 -8.44 2.18
CA SER A 35 -1.95 -8.50 0.88
C SER A 35 -2.11 -9.92 0.37
N ARG A 36 -1.22 -10.80 0.74
CA ARG A 36 -1.34 -12.22 0.37
C ARG A 36 -2.47 -12.90 1.13
N ALA A 37 -2.69 -12.46 2.36
CA ALA A 37 -3.71 -13.06 3.21
C ALA A 37 -5.08 -12.38 3.06
N ASN A 38 -5.13 -11.19 2.48
CA ASN A 38 -6.35 -10.41 2.42
C ASN A 38 -6.50 -9.72 1.07
N THR A 39 -7.59 -10.03 0.37
CA THR A 39 -7.83 -9.48 -0.96
C THR A 39 -8.01 -7.96 -0.94
N THR A 40 -8.66 -7.45 0.10
CA THR A 40 -8.86 -6.00 0.25
C THR A 40 -7.52 -5.27 0.35
N ALA A 41 -6.62 -5.81 1.16
CA ALA A 41 -5.29 -5.22 1.31
C ALA A 41 -4.52 -5.24 -0.01
N ARG A 42 -4.64 -6.33 -0.74
CA ARG A 42 -4.01 -6.45 -2.05
C ARG A 42 -4.52 -5.40 -3.01
N GLY A 43 -5.83 -5.17 -3.02
CA GLY A 43 -6.43 -4.15 -3.87
C GLY A 43 -5.94 -2.76 -3.52
N MET A 44 -5.82 -2.46 -2.24
CA MET A 44 -5.34 -1.15 -1.79
C MET A 44 -3.89 -0.91 -2.21
N LEU A 45 -3.03 -1.90 -2.04
CA LEU A 45 -1.64 -1.77 -2.46
C LEU A 45 -1.51 -1.62 -3.97
N SER A 46 -2.28 -2.39 -4.70
CA SER A 46 -2.27 -2.31 -6.16
C SER A 46 -2.68 -0.92 -6.63
N SER A 47 -3.73 -0.37 -6.03
CA SER A 47 -4.19 0.98 -6.36
C SER A 47 -3.14 2.03 -6.03
N ALA A 48 -2.48 1.90 -4.89
CA ALA A 48 -1.45 2.86 -4.50
C ALA A 48 -0.28 2.86 -5.48
N ARG A 49 0.14 1.67 -5.90
CA ARG A 49 1.22 1.54 -6.87
C ARG A 49 0.85 2.11 -8.22
N ARG A 50 -0.40 1.93 -8.61
CA ARG A 50 -0.90 2.46 -9.86
C ARG A 50 -0.91 3.98 -9.86
N LEU A 51 -1.34 4.59 -8.76
CA LEU A 51 -1.34 6.04 -8.62
C LEU A 51 0.07 6.60 -8.73
N LYS A 52 1.02 5.95 -8.07
CA LYS A 52 2.42 6.38 -8.15
C LYS A 52 2.93 6.31 -9.58
N ARG A 53 2.58 5.25 -10.29
CA ARG A 53 3.01 5.07 -11.66
C ARG A 53 2.46 6.16 -12.57
N ASP A 54 1.19 6.53 -12.36
CA ASP A 54 0.57 7.58 -13.15
C ASP A 54 1.28 8.91 -12.92
N GLU A 55 1.70 9.15 -11.69
CA GLU A 55 2.41 10.37 -11.38
C GLU A 55 3.75 10.46 -12.06
N ASP A 56 4.40 9.38 -12.23
CA ASP A 56 5.68 9.34 -12.91
C ASP A 56 5.53 9.69 -14.40
N GLY A 57 4.38 9.96 -14.75
CA GLY A 57 4.09 10.41 -16.05
C GLY A 57 4.20 9.40 -17.02
N SER A 58 4.32 8.45 -16.66
CA SER A 58 4.42 7.54 -17.39
C SER A 58 4.13 7.48 -18.56
N CYS A 59 4.43 7.67 -18.99
CA CYS A 59 4.29 7.46 -20.24
C CYS A 59 3.90 6.71 -20.65
#